data_33fcd798b5850571d95392aac6f46b89
#
_entry.id   33fcd798b5850571d95392aac6f46b89
#
_cell.length_a   1.000
_cell.length_b   1.000
_cell.length_c   1.000
_cell.angle_alpha   90.00
_cell.angle_beta   90.00
_cell.angle_gamma   90.00
#
_symmetry.space_group_name_H-M   'P 1'
#
loop_
_entity.id
_entity.type
_entity.pdbx_description
1 polymer ?
#
loop_
_entity_poly.entity_id
_entity_poly.type
_entity_poly.pdbx_seq_one_letter_code
_entity_poly.pdbx_strand_id
1 'polypeptide(L)'
;MKYSDADRAEIQRQLTEQYISDYTATWRAGMDNLNIRNFESIGQLTGALEQVISGDQPLQRALTVLRDNTQPGVFSEKLSAKEREEALAEPDYQLLTRLGHEFAPENSTLAVQKDKESTMQAVYQQLTELHRYLLAIQNAPVPGKSALKAVQLRLDQNSSDPIFATRQ
;
A
#
# COMPACT_ATOMS: atom_id res chain seq x y z
N MET A 1 -10.90 38.60 26.99
CA MET A 1 -9.48 38.34 26.70
C MET A 1 -9.32 38.32 25.18
N LYS A 2 -8.49 39.19 24.59
CA LYS A 2 -8.21 39.14 23.14
C LYS A 2 -6.85 38.49 22.97
N TYR A 3 -6.79 37.38 22.24
CA TYR A 3 -5.54 36.75 21.87
C TYR A 3 -4.76 37.67 20.94
N SER A 4 -3.45 37.75 21.12
CA SER A 4 -2.55 38.40 20.18
C SER A 4 -2.45 37.59 18.88
N ASP A 5 -1.97 38.20 17.81
CA ASP A 5 -1.77 37.51 16.53
C ASP A 5 -0.72 36.38 16.67
N ALA A 6 0.28 36.58 17.55
CA ALA A 6 1.25 35.54 17.89
C ALA A 6 0.61 34.35 18.61
N ASP A 7 -0.32 34.59 19.56
CA ASP A 7 -1.02 33.50 20.26
C ASP A 7 -1.91 32.71 19.28
N ARG A 8 -2.56 33.40 18.34
CA ARG A 8 -3.38 32.75 17.31
C ARG A 8 -2.55 31.87 16.39
N ALA A 9 -1.41 32.37 15.93
CA ALA A 9 -0.50 31.62 15.07
C ALA A 9 0.04 30.38 15.79
N GLU A 10 0.38 30.48 17.08
CA GLU A 10 0.85 29.36 17.87
C GLU A 10 -0.25 28.30 18.10
N ILE A 11 -1.47 28.74 18.43
CA ILE A 11 -2.63 27.85 18.56
C ILE A 11 -2.90 27.12 17.23
N GLN A 12 -2.89 27.85 16.12
CA GLN A 12 -3.11 27.26 14.79
C GLN A 12 -2.03 26.23 14.46
N ARG A 13 -0.76 26.52 14.75
CA ARG A 13 0.34 25.58 14.57
C ARG A 13 0.14 24.29 15.37
N GLN A 14 -0.20 24.42 16.66
CA GLN A 14 -0.43 23.27 17.55
C GLN A 14 -1.63 22.44 17.08
N LEU A 15 -2.73 23.08 16.70
CA LEU A 15 -3.91 22.37 16.16
C LEU A 15 -3.59 21.63 14.87
N THR A 16 -2.82 22.22 13.97
CA THR A 16 -2.38 21.59 12.73
C THR A 16 -1.52 20.36 13.00
N GLU A 17 -0.56 20.48 13.91
CA GLU A 17 0.30 19.35 14.28
C GLU A 17 -0.48 18.21 14.96
N GLN A 18 -1.40 18.56 15.86
CA GLN A 18 -2.26 17.56 16.49
C GLN A 18 -3.14 16.87 15.44
N TYR A 19 -3.74 17.62 14.51
CA TYR A 19 -4.54 17.06 13.43
C TYR A 19 -3.75 16.09 12.57
N ILE A 20 -2.54 16.46 12.14
CA ILE A 20 -1.66 15.58 11.35
C ILE A 20 -1.35 14.30 12.13
N SER A 21 -1.01 14.43 13.41
CA SER A 21 -0.70 13.29 14.27
C SER A 21 -1.88 12.33 14.39
N ASP A 22 -3.07 12.85 14.70
CA ASP A 22 -4.28 12.04 14.88
C ASP A 22 -4.74 11.39 13.56
N TYR A 23 -4.66 12.15 12.46
CA TYR A 23 -4.99 11.66 11.12
C TYR A 23 -4.05 10.53 10.69
N THR A 24 -2.74 10.74 10.85
CA THR A 24 -1.71 9.74 10.54
C THR A 24 -1.90 8.48 11.39
N ALA A 25 -2.11 8.65 12.70
CA ALA A 25 -2.34 7.53 13.60
C ALA A 25 -3.60 6.72 13.21
N THR A 26 -4.67 7.40 12.82
CA THR A 26 -5.92 6.76 12.37
C THR A 26 -5.72 5.92 11.11
N TRP A 27 -5.04 6.47 10.10
CA TRP A 27 -4.74 5.73 8.87
C TRP A 27 -3.79 4.56 9.12
N ARG A 28 -2.74 4.74 9.93
CA ARG A 28 -1.82 3.65 10.30
C ARG A 28 -2.55 2.54 11.04
N ALA A 29 -3.38 2.87 12.02
CA ALA A 29 -4.21 1.88 12.72
C ALA A 29 -5.16 1.14 11.76
N GLY A 30 -5.75 1.85 10.78
CA GLY A 30 -6.55 1.23 9.73
C GLY A 30 -5.76 0.25 8.87
N MET A 31 -4.56 0.61 8.46
CA MET A 31 -3.67 -0.25 7.68
C MET A 31 -3.18 -1.47 8.49
N ASP A 32 -2.80 -1.28 9.74
CA ASP A 32 -2.36 -2.35 10.64
C ASP A 32 -3.46 -3.39 10.90
N ASN A 33 -4.72 -2.98 10.81
CA ASN A 33 -5.87 -3.89 10.91
C ASN A 33 -6.12 -4.71 9.64
N LEU A 34 -5.43 -4.44 8.53
CA LEU A 34 -5.45 -5.28 7.34
C LEU A 34 -4.57 -6.52 7.54
N ASN A 35 -4.98 -7.38 8.46
CA ASN A 35 -4.25 -8.60 8.79
C ASN A 35 -4.62 -9.75 7.87
N ILE A 36 -3.61 -10.49 7.43
CA ILE A 36 -3.81 -11.79 6.78
C ILE A 36 -4.20 -12.79 7.85
N ARG A 37 -5.35 -13.44 7.68
CA ARG A 37 -5.79 -14.51 8.57
C ARG A 37 -4.85 -15.72 8.49
N ASN A 38 -4.70 -16.44 9.59
CA ASN A 38 -4.05 -17.74 9.55
C ASN A 38 -4.91 -18.72 8.74
N PHE A 39 -4.28 -19.48 7.86
CA PHE A 39 -4.93 -20.49 7.05
C PHE A 39 -4.62 -21.88 7.60
N GLU A 40 -5.66 -22.69 7.75
CA GLU A 40 -5.53 -24.06 8.27
C GLU A 40 -5.28 -25.09 7.15
N SER A 41 -5.47 -24.68 5.90
CA SER A 41 -5.29 -25.55 4.73
C SER A 41 -4.82 -24.78 3.51
N ILE A 42 -4.18 -25.53 2.57
CA ILE A 42 -3.81 -24.99 1.25
C ILE A 42 -5.03 -24.46 0.50
N GLY A 43 -6.21 -25.13 0.61
CA GLY A 43 -7.42 -24.70 -0.04
C GLY A 43 -7.94 -23.35 0.45
N GLN A 44 -7.83 -23.08 1.76
CA GLN A 44 -8.17 -21.75 2.30
C GLN A 44 -7.20 -20.68 1.81
N LEU A 45 -5.90 -20.99 1.75
CA LEU A 45 -4.89 -20.07 1.27
C LEU A 45 -5.07 -19.76 -0.23
N THR A 46 -5.29 -20.78 -1.06
CA THR A 46 -5.51 -20.58 -2.51
C THR A 46 -6.78 -19.77 -2.77
N GLY A 47 -7.87 -20.03 -2.05
CA GLY A 47 -9.11 -19.25 -2.18
C GLY A 47 -8.93 -17.79 -1.73
N ALA A 48 -8.15 -17.53 -0.68
CA ALA A 48 -7.84 -16.17 -0.25
C ALA A 48 -6.95 -15.44 -1.27
N LEU A 49 -5.93 -16.11 -1.80
CA LEU A 49 -5.09 -15.55 -2.86
C LEU A 49 -5.90 -15.22 -4.11
N GLU A 50 -6.82 -16.09 -4.51
CA GLU A 50 -7.71 -15.85 -5.64
C GLU A 50 -8.53 -14.56 -5.45
N GLN A 51 -9.07 -14.33 -4.24
CA GLN A 51 -9.78 -13.10 -3.92
C GLN A 51 -8.89 -11.86 -4.00
N VAL A 52 -7.64 -11.96 -3.54
CA VAL A 52 -6.69 -10.84 -3.56
C VAL A 52 -6.26 -10.50 -4.98
N ILE A 53 -5.99 -11.51 -5.83
CA ILE A 53 -5.54 -11.31 -7.22
C ILE A 53 -6.69 -11.10 -8.21
N SER A 54 -7.95 -11.26 -7.77
CA SER A 54 -9.13 -11.06 -8.61
C SER A 54 -9.21 -9.64 -9.19
N GLY A 55 -10.09 -9.44 -10.16
CA GLY A 55 -10.25 -8.17 -10.87
C GLY A 55 -10.55 -6.95 -9.99
N ASP A 56 -11.05 -7.16 -8.77
CA ASP A 56 -11.31 -6.06 -7.80
C ASP A 56 -10.06 -5.49 -7.13
N GLN A 57 -8.94 -6.20 -7.17
CA GLN A 57 -7.63 -5.77 -6.66
C GLN A 57 -7.71 -5.05 -5.30
N PRO A 58 -8.16 -5.70 -4.23
CA PRO A 58 -8.51 -5.03 -2.97
C PRO A 58 -7.34 -4.29 -2.32
N LEU A 59 -6.11 -4.80 -2.44
CA LEU A 59 -4.91 -4.12 -1.92
C LEU A 59 -4.64 -2.82 -2.67
N GLN A 60 -4.74 -2.84 -4.00
CA GLN A 60 -4.55 -1.64 -4.82
C GLN A 60 -5.63 -0.61 -4.51
N ARG A 61 -6.88 -1.04 -4.31
CA ARG A 61 -7.98 -0.14 -3.92
C ARG A 61 -7.72 0.49 -2.54
N ALA A 62 -7.29 -0.29 -1.56
CA ALA A 62 -6.96 0.22 -0.23
C ALA A 62 -5.86 1.29 -0.30
N LEU A 63 -4.78 1.03 -1.02
CA LEU A 63 -3.70 2.00 -1.23
C LEU A 63 -4.15 3.22 -2.05
N THR A 64 -5.03 3.03 -3.02
CA THR A 64 -5.60 4.15 -3.79
C THR A 64 -6.41 5.06 -2.88
N VAL A 65 -7.26 4.50 -2.02
CA VAL A 65 -8.03 5.28 -1.03
C VAL A 65 -7.10 6.03 -0.08
N LEU A 66 -6.03 5.37 0.41
CA LEU A 66 -5.01 6.03 1.23
C LEU A 66 -4.39 7.22 0.49
N ARG A 67 -3.90 6.99 -0.73
CA ARG A 67 -3.27 8.04 -1.56
C ARG A 67 -4.21 9.21 -1.80
N ASP A 68 -5.43 8.95 -2.21
CA ASP A 68 -6.40 9.99 -2.57
C ASP A 68 -6.79 10.85 -1.36
N ASN A 69 -6.57 10.36 -0.13
CA ASN A 69 -6.80 11.09 1.11
C ASN A 69 -5.53 11.66 1.76
N THR A 70 -4.34 11.31 1.27
CA THR A 70 -3.08 11.74 1.89
C THR A 70 -2.17 12.51 0.95
N GLN A 71 -2.45 12.53 -0.35
CA GLN A 71 -1.67 13.30 -1.31
C GLN A 71 -2.43 14.54 -1.78
N PRO A 72 -1.76 15.68 -1.92
CA PRO A 72 -2.35 16.84 -2.58
C PRO A 72 -2.66 16.50 -4.03
N GLY A 73 -3.81 16.97 -4.51
CA GLY A 73 -4.20 16.80 -5.91
C GLY A 73 -3.19 17.44 -6.87
N VAL A 74 -3.08 16.84 -8.05
CA VAL A 74 -2.27 17.42 -9.12
C VAL A 74 -2.94 18.67 -9.65
N PHE A 75 -2.22 19.79 -9.72
CA PHE A 75 -2.73 21.02 -10.30
C PHE A 75 -3.11 20.83 -11.77
N SER A 76 -4.22 21.46 -12.16
CA SER A 76 -4.59 21.54 -13.56
C SER A 76 -3.46 22.20 -14.37
N GLU A 77 -3.14 21.64 -15.55
CA GLU A 77 -2.17 22.22 -16.48
C GLU A 77 -2.56 23.63 -16.93
N LYS A 78 -3.84 23.99 -16.80
CA LYS A 78 -4.39 25.31 -17.17
C LYS A 78 -4.09 26.43 -16.16
N LEU A 79 -3.59 26.10 -14.97
CA LEU A 79 -3.22 27.09 -13.95
C LEU A 79 -1.94 27.82 -14.36
N SER A 80 -1.98 29.15 -14.29
CA SER A 80 -0.78 29.98 -14.45
C SER A 80 0.22 29.75 -13.31
N ALA A 81 1.49 30.15 -13.51
CA ALA A 81 2.53 30.05 -12.49
C ALA A 81 2.13 30.75 -11.18
N LYS A 82 1.49 31.92 -11.28
CA LYS A 82 1.04 32.71 -10.14
C LYS A 82 -0.08 32.01 -9.36
N GLU A 83 -1.08 31.48 -10.05
CA GLU A 83 -2.19 30.72 -9.41
C GLU A 83 -1.68 29.45 -8.73
N ARG A 84 -0.66 28.80 -9.28
CA ARG A 84 0.01 27.65 -8.64
C ARG A 84 0.75 28.05 -7.36
N GLU A 85 1.47 29.18 -7.39
CA GLU A 85 2.17 29.72 -6.23
C GLU A 85 1.20 30.09 -5.11
N GLU A 86 0.10 30.74 -5.44
CA GLU A 86 -0.97 31.09 -4.50
C GLU A 86 -1.60 29.81 -3.90
N ALA A 87 -1.92 28.82 -4.72
CA ALA A 87 -2.47 27.53 -4.24
C ALA A 87 -1.47 26.74 -3.37
N LEU A 88 -0.17 26.76 -3.68
CA LEU A 88 0.88 26.14 -2.87
C LEU A 88 1.01 26.81 -1.49
N ALA A 89 0.69 28.10 -1.40
CA ALA A 89 0.75 28.86 -0.14
C ALA A 89 -0.47 28.63 0.76
N GLU A 90 -1.54 28.05 0.22
CA GLU A 90 -2.77 27.77 0.99
C GLU A 90 -2.49 26.77 2.13
N PRO A 91 -2.99 27.04 3.36
CA PRO A 91 -2.76 26.16 4.52
C PRO A 91 -3.22 24.73 4.31
N ASP A 92 -4.35 24.53 3.62
CA ASP A 92 -4.90 23.21 3.35
C ASP A 92 -3.98 22.40 2.40
N TYR A 93 -3.38 23.06 1.42
CA TYR A 93 -2.42 22.40 0.52
C TYR A 93 -1.13 22.04 1.23
N GLN A 94 -0.63 22.93 2.11
CA GLN A 94 0.54 22.62 2.93
C GLN A 94 0.29 21.45 3.89
N LEU A 95 -0.92 21.39 4.47
CA LEU A 95 -1.33 20.27 5.31
C LEU A 95 -1.30 18.95 4.53
N LEU A 96 -1.93 18.91 3.34
CA LEU A 96 -1.93 17.72 2.47
C LEU A 96 -0.52 17.33 2.01
N THR A 97 0.35 18.30 1.76
CA THR A 97 1.76 18.04 1.41
C THR A 97 2.48 17.34 2.57
N ARG A 98 2.28 17.80 3.80
CA ARG A 98 2.85 17.15 5.00
C ARG A 98 2.31 15.74 5.18
N LEU A 99 1.01 15.53 5.04
CA LEU A 99 0.39 14.20 5.08
C LEU A 99 0.95 13.28 3.98
N GLY A 100 1.15 13.81 2.78
CA GLY A 100 1.77 13.07 1.68
C GLY A 100 3.19 12.59 1.97
N HIS A 101 3.96 13.37 2.72
CA HIS A 101 5.30 12.96 3.18
C HIS A 101 5.23 11.81 4.20
N GLU A 102 4.26 11.83 5.12
CA GLU A 102 4.08 10.77 6.12
C GLU A 102 3.74 9.40 5.49
N PHE A 103 3.05 9.40 4.34
CA PHE A 103 2.64 8.21 3.60
C PHE A 103 3.39 8.03 2.28
N ALA A 104 4.55 8.67 2.11
CA ALA A 104 5.33 8.58 0.88
C ALA A 104 5.74 7.14 0.50
N PRO A 105 6.15 6.25 1.43
CA PRO A 105 6.48 4.87 1.10
C PRO A 105 5.28 4.11 0.52
N GLU A 106 4.12 4.19 1.17
CA GLU A 106 2.89 3.51 0.77
C GLU A 106 2.39 4.04 -0.58
N ASN A 107 2.40 5.36 -0.76
CA ASN A 107 1.98 6.01 -2.00
C ASN A 107 2.91 5.70 -3.17
N SER A 108 4.21 5.51 -2.91
CA SER A 108 5.18 5.15 -3.94
C SER A 108 4.94 3.78 -4.56
N THR A 109 4.28 2.86 -3.84
CA THR A 109 3.95 1.52 -4.36
C THR A 109 2.97 1.55 -5.54
N LEU A 110 2.14 2.58 -5.61
CA LEU A 110 1.20 2.82 -6.72
C LEU A 110 1.80 3.63 -7.87
N ALA A 111 2.98 4.21 -7.67
CA ALA A 111 3.60 5.06 -8.68
C ALA A 111 4.07 4.23 -9.89
N VAL A 112 3.58 4.60 -11.07
CA VAL A 112 4.08 4.07 -12.34
C VAL A 112 5.30 4.89 -12.72
N GLN A 113 6.47 4.27 -12.73
CA GLN A 113 7.68 4.90 -13.28
C GLN A 113 7.67 4.76 -14.79
N LYS A 114 8.18 5.79 -15.51
CA LYS A 114 8.41 5.70 -16.94
C LYS A 114 9.24 4.45 -17.22
N ASP A 115 8.72 3.54 -18.02
CA ASP A 115 9.36 2.27 -18.45
C ASP A 115 9.50 1.16 -17.37
N LYS A 116 8.81 1.27 -16.23
CA LYS A 116 8.76 0.19 -15.23
C LYS A 116 7.33 -0.04 -14.74
N GLU A 117 6.99 -1.30 -14.51
CA GLU A 117 5.77 -1.66 -13.81
C GLU A 117 5.77 -1.07 -12.40
N SER A 118 4.58 -0.72 -11.89
CA SER A 118 4.47 -0.28 -10.50
C SER A 118 4.86 -1.43 -9.56
N THR A 119 5.38 -1.08 -8.38
CA THR A 119 5.69 -2.09 -7.34
C THR A 119 4.48 -2.95 -7.03
N MET A 120 3.28 -2.37 -7.02
CA MET A 120 2.03 -3.09 -6.80
C MET A 120 1.76 -4.13 -7.91
N GLN A 121 2.04 -3.81 -9.16
CA GLN A 121 1.92 -4.75 -10.28
C GLN A 121 2.86 -5.95 -10.12
N ALA A 122 4.11 -5.70 -9.74
CA ALA A 122 5.07 -6.76 -9.45
C ALA A 122 4.59 -7.66 -8.28
N VAL A 123 4.02 -7.09 -7.22
CA VAL A 123 3.41 -7.84 -6.12
C VAL A 123 2.28 -8.74 -6.62
N TYR A 124 1.36 -8.22 -7.45
CA TYR A 124 0.26 -9.03 -7.99
C TYR A 124 0.77 -10.16 -8.89
N GLN A 125 1.81 -9.95 -9.68
CA GLN A 125 2.44 -11.01 -10.46
C GLN A 125 3.00 -12.12 -9.56
N GLN A 126 3.75 -11.76 -8.51
CA GLN A 126 4.28 -12.72 -7.56
C GLN A 126 3.17 -13.49 -6.83
N LEU A 127 2.11 -12.82 -6.39
CA LEU A 127 0.95 -13.48 -5.77
C LEU A 127 0.24 -14.43 -6.76
N THR A 128 0.17 -14.06 -8.03
CA THR A 128 -0.41 -14.91 -9.08
C THR A 128 0.43 -16.16 -9.31
N GLU A 129 1.75 -16.04 -9.35
CA GLU A 129 2.66 -17.17 -9.47
C GLU A 129 2.57 -18.09 -8.25
N LEU A 130 2.54 -17.52 -7.05
CA LEU A 130 2.35 -18.28 -5.82
C LEU A 130 1.01 -19.02 -5.81
N HIS A 131 -0.08 -18.37 -6.20
CA HIS A 131 -1.38 -19.00 -6.30
C HIS A 131 -1.36 -20.20 -7.26
N ARG A 132 -0.79 -20.03 -8.47
CA ARG A 132 -0.65 -21.10 -9.47
C ARG A 132 0.16 -22.29 -8.93
N TYR A 133 1.26 -21.99 -8.22
CA TYR A 133 2.10 -23.00 -7.62
C TYR A 133 1.35 -23.81 -6.54
N LEU A 134 0.62 -23.13 -5.65
CA LEU A 134 -0.14 -23.80 -4.60
C LEU A 134 -1.31 -24.62 -5.16
N LEU A 135 -1.98 -24.13 -6.19
CA LEU A 135 -3.02 -24.88 -6.92
C LEU A 135 -2.45 -26.14 -7.55
N ALA A 136 -1.25 -26.10 -8.13
CA ALA A 136 -0.60 -27.27 -8.71
C ALA A 136 -0.31 -28.32 -7.65
N ILE A 137 0.11 -27.93 -6.43
CA ILE A 137 0.30 -28.84 -5.30
C ILE A 137 -1.04 -29.43 -4.85
N GLN A 138 -2.07 -28.61 -4.69
CA GLN A 138 -3.39 -29.01 -4.23
C GLN A 138 -4.04 -30.01 -5.17
N ASN A 139 -3.92 -29.83 -6.48
CA ASN A 139 -4.53 -30.64 -7.53
C ASN A 139 -3.64 -31.83 -7.97
N ALA A 140 -2.48 -32.02 -7.35
CA ALA A 140 -1.59 -33.15 -7.66
C ALA A 140 -2.25 -34.48 -7.26
N PRO A 141 -2.00 -35.60 -8.00
CA PRO A 141 -2.55 -36.92 -7.65
C PRO A 141 -2.26 -37.38 -6.22
N VAL A 142 -1.13 -36.93 -5.66
CA VAL A 142 -0.73 -37.17 -4.27
C VAL A 142 -0.23 -35.85 -3.68
N PRO A 143 -1.12 -34.96 -3.19
CA PRO A 143 -0.76 -33.62 -2.74
C PRO A 143 0.32 -33.60 -1.68
N GLY A 144 0.31 -34.54 -0.72
CA GLY A 144 1.32 -34.63 0.34
C GLY A 144 2.73 -34.88 -0.18
N LYS A 145 2.91 -35.72 -1.21
CA LYS A 145 4.22 -35.91 -1.84
C LYS A 145 4.69 -34.68 -2.59
N SER A 146 3.77 -34.00 -3.26
CA SER A 146 4.07 -32.76 -3.98
C SER A 146 4.46 -31.64 -3.02
N ALA A 147 3.77 -31.53 -1.90
CA ALA A 147 4.11 -30.59 -0.83
C ALA A 147 5.48 -30.87 -0.21
N LEU A 148 5.79 -32.17 0.08
CA LEU A 148 7.08 -32.57 0.60
C LEU A 148 8.23 -32.22 -0.37
N LYS A 149 8.05 -32.51 -1.65
CA LYS A 149 9.03 -32.14 -2.70
C LYS A 149 9.24 -30.63 -2.78
N ALA A 150 8.16 -29.84 -2.66
CA ALA A 150 8.23 -28.38 -2.62
C ALA A 150 9.06 -27.89 -1.43
N VAL A 151 8.87 -28.47 -0.24
CA VAL A 151 9.67 -28.15 0.96
C VAL A 151 11.14 -28.52 0.77
N GLN A 152 11.43 -29.68 0.18
CA GLN A 152 12.81 -30.11 -0.11
C GLN A 152 13.52 -29.14 -1.06
N LEU A 153 12.87 -28.75 -2.17
CA LEU A 153 13.40 -27.74 -3.10
C LEU A 153 13.69 -26.41 -2.43
N ARG A 154 12.89 -26.02 -1.43
CA ARG A 154 13.12 -24.81 -0.65
C ARG A 154 14.31 -24.93 0.28
N LEU A 155 14.51 -26.07 0.93
CA LEU A 155 15.67 -26.33 1.78
C LEU A 155 16.97 -26.29 0.96
N ASP A 156 16.91 -26.71 -0.30
CA ASP A 156 18.02 -26.64 -1.24
C ASP A 156 18.28 -25.22 -1.80
N GLN A 157 17.57 -24.20 -1.28
CA GLN A 157 17.67 -22.78 -1.66
C GLN A 157 17.53 -22.54 -3.18
N ASN A 158 16.65 -23.30 -3.82
CA ASN A 158 16.43 -23.16 -5.25
C ASN A 158 15.72 -21.83 -5.55
N SER A 159 16.39 -20.92 -6.26
CA SER A 159 15.92 -19.60 -6.63
C SER A 159 14.64 -19.58 -7.50
N SER A 160 14.26 -20.73 -8.05
CA SER A 160 13.01 -20.87 -8.82
C SER A 160 11.77 -21.15 -7.95
N ASP A 161 11.90 -21.24 -6.62
CA ASP A 161 10.75 -21.39 -5.71
C ASP A 161 9.99 -20.05 -5.58
N PRO A 162 8.70 -19.97 -5.99
CA PRO A 162 7.91 -18.75 -5.88
C PRO A 162 7.80 -18.20 -4.45
N ILE A 163 7.85 -19.08 -3.43
CA ILE A 163 7.80 -18.65 -2.03
C ILE A 163 9.11 -17.99 -1.60
N PHE A 164 10.24 -18.39 -2.18
CA PHE A 164 11.51 -17.71 -1.95
C PHE A 164 11.51 -16.31 -2.58
N ALA A 165 10.97 -16.18 -3.78
CA ALA A 165 10.85 -14.89 -4.47
C ALA A 165 9.97 -13.87 -3.72
N THR A 166 8.95 -14.33 -2.97
CA THR A 166 8.07 -13.43 -2.19
C THR A 166 8.68 -12.92 -0.89
N ARG A 167 9.89 -13.40 -0.50
CA ARG A 167 10.58 -12.98 0.73
C ARG A 167 11.66 -11.91 0.51
N GLN A 168 12.00 -11.62 -0.74
CA GLN A 168 12.94 -10.56 -1.11
C GLN A 168 12.21 -9.24 -1.35
#